data_445a163ac90352d9003f52144a2daaf4
#
_entry.id   445a163ac90352d9003f52144a2daaf4
#
_cell.length_a   1.000
_cell.length_b   1.000
_cell.length_c   1.000
_cell.angle_alpha   90.00
_cell.angle_beta   90.00
_cell.angle_gamma   90.00
#
_symmetry.space_group_name_H-M   'P 1'
#
loop_
_entity.id
_entity.type
_entity.pdbx_description
1 polymer ?
#
loop_
_entity_poly.entity_id
_entity_poly.type
_entity_poly.pdbx_seq_one_letter_code
_entity_poly.pdbx_strand_id
1 'polypeptide(L)'
;GNKIIKIMDLAIATGVPMIGILDSGGARIQEGVIALGKYGEIFKRNTMASGVIPQISIIMGPAAGGAVYSPALTDFVIMVDKTSNMFVTGPDVIKAVTGEDVGMEELGGARTHNQTSGVAHYLAEDEVDAIDYARALLSYLPENNLSETVVYAAEGELEITDEDQKLNTIIPDSPNQPYDMRSVIESIVDGHEFLEVQPLFAPNILIGFARVDGRSVGIIANQPQQMAGTLNIEAGEKAARFVRFCDAFSIPILTLVDVPGYLPGTDQEWAGVIRRGAKLLYAYAEATVPLVTVITRKAYGGAYIVMGSKQLGADINLAWPTAEIAVMGGQGAINILYRNEIKAAEEAGEDVAAVRARLAAEYTYNVASPFLAAERGELDGIIEPAATRISVIKALRALRTKRSSLPPKKHGNIPL
;
A
#
# COMPACT_ATOMS: atom_id res chain seq x y z
N GLY A 1 -19.28 -25.44 -11.63
CA GLY A 1 -19.81 -24.06 -11.58
C GLY A 1 -20.99 -23.92 -10.62
N ASN A 2 -22.00 -24.82 -10.68
CA ASN A 2 -23.15 -24.75 -9.77
C ASN A 2 -22.77 -24.91 -8.29
N LYS A 3 -21.78 -25.77 -7.98
CA LYS A 3 -21.28 -25.94 -6.61
C LYS A 3 -20.58 -24.67 -6.11
N ILE A 4 -19.72 -24.07 -6.93
CA ILE A 4 -19.01 -22.81 -6.60
C ILE A 4 -20.04 -21.71 -6.34
N ILE A 5 -20.99 -21.53 -7.27
CA ILE A 5 -22.06 -20.54 -7.15
C ILE A 5 -22.84 -20.70 -5.85
N LYS A 6 -23.24 -21.93 -5.50
CA LYS A 6 -23.98 -22.23 -4.26
C LYS A 6 -23.16 -21.86 -3.01
N ILE A 7 -21.86 -22.17 -2.98
CA ILE A 7 -21.00 -21.85 -1.85
C ILE A 7 -20.79 -20.33 -1.73
N MET A 8 -20.58 -19.64 -2.86
CA MET A 8 -20.48 -18.17 -2.87
C MET A 8 -21.75 -17.51 -2.37
N ASP A 9 -22.92 -17.95 -2.82
CA ASP A 9 -24.23 -17.44 -2.35
C ASP A 9 -24.39 -17.69 -0.84
N LEU A 10 -23.95 -18.85 -0.34
CA LEU A 10 -23.99 -19.17 1.09
C LEU A 10 -23.03 -18.26 1.88
N ALA A 11 -21.79 -18.09 1.42
CA ALA A 11 -20.82 -17.22 2.09
C ALA A 11 -21.32 -15.76 2.20
N ILE A 12 -21.88 -15.22 1.11
CA ILE A 12 -22.49 -13.88 1.12
C ILE A 12 -23.67 -13.82 2.12
N ALA A 13 -24.55 -14.82 2.08
CA ALA A 13 -25.75 -14.84 2.94
C ALA A 13 -25.44 -15.00 4.42
N THR A 14 -24.35 -15.69 4.76
CA THR A 14 -23.91 -15.92 6.16
C THR A 14 -22.88 -14.89 6.62
N GLY A 15 -22.31 -14.08 5.71
CA GLY A 15 -21.32 -13.07 6.03
C GLY A 15 -19.97 -13.65 6.48
N VAL A 16 -19.50 -14.70 5.82
CA VAL A 16 -18.20 -15.33 6.13
C VAL A 16 -17.23 -15.21 4.97
N PRO A 17 -15.90 -15.16 5.23
CA PRO A 17 -14.89 -15.09 4.16
C PRO A 17 -15.01 -16.25 3.16
N MET A 18 -14.73 -15.97 1.89
CA MET A 18 -14.68 -16.96 0.83
C MET A 18 -13.23 -17.24 0.44
N ILE A 19 -12.80 -18.50 0.55
CA ILE A 19 -11.49 -18.95 0.11
C ILE A 19 -11.66 -19.90 -1.08
N GLY A 20 -11.06 -19.55 -2.22
CA GLY A 20 -11.00 -20.37 -3.40
C GLY A 20 -9.61 -21.00 -3.58
N ILE A 21 -9.53 -22.32 -3.68
CA ILE A 21 -8.31 -23.03 -4.09
C ILE A 21 -8.49 -23.40 -5.56
N LEU A 22 -7.55 -22.95 -6.41
CA LEU A 22 -7.68 -23.03 -7.85
C LEU A 22 -6.58 -23.91 -8.47
N ASP A 23 -7.05 -24.86 -9.27
CA ASP A 23 -6.28 -25.71 -10.17
C ASP A 23 -7.21 -26.02 -11.36
N SER A 24 -7.12 -25.27 -12.46
CA SER A 24 -8.08 -25.36 -13.56
C SER A 24 -7.51 -24.89 -14.89
N GLY A 25 -7.58 -25.72 -15.91
CA GLY A 25 -7.25 -25.34 -17.28
C GLY A 25 -8.24 -24.38 -17.96
N GLY A 26 -9.22 -23.85 -17.21
CA GLY A 26 -10.23 -22.93 -17.76
C GLY A 26 -11.52 -23.59 -18.20
N ALA A 27 -12.24 -22.92 -19.11
CA ALA A 27 -13.50 -23.40 -19.62
C ALA A 27 -13.33 -24.65 -20.53
N ARG A 28 -14.09 -25.68 -20.25
CA ARG A 28 -14.07 -26.91 -21.07
C ARG A 28 -14.66 -26.62 -22.46
N ILE A 29 -13.82 -26.71 -23.48
CA ILE A 29 -14.17 -26.37 -24.88
C ILE A 29 -15.36 -27.21 -25.37
N GLN A 30 -15.41 -28.50 -24.99
CA GLN A 30 -16.47 -29.43 -25.41
C GLN A 30 -17.86 -29.05 -24.89
N GLU A 31 -17.94 -28.27 -23.81
CA GLU A 31 -19.20 -27.78 -23.23
C GLU A 31 -19.66 -26.44 -23.84
N GLY A 32 -18.82 -25.83 -24.67
CA GLY A 32 -19.17 -24.60 -25.40
C GLY A 32 -19.56 -23.44 -24.47
N VAL A 33 -20.59 -22.70 -24.87
CA VAL A 33 -21.05 -21.48 -24.17
C VAL A 33 -21.56 -21.73 -22.74
N ILE A 34 -21.99 -22.97 -22.44
CA ILE A 34 -22.49 -23.32 -21.10
C ILE A 34 -21.36 -23.19 -20.06
N ALA A 35 -20.15 -23.64 -20.40
CA ALA A 35 -18.98 -23.47 -19.53
C ALA A 35 -18.66 -21.98 -19.29
N LEU A 36 -18.70 -21.14 -20.32
CA LEU A 36 -18.49 -19.70 -20.21
C LEU A 36 -19.57 -19.02 -19.34
N GLY A 37 -20.84 -19.44 -19.48
CA GLY A 37 -21.93 -18.92 -18.68
C GLY A 37 -21.68 -19.09 -17.17
N LYS A 38 -21.11 -20.24 -16.76
CA LYS A 38 -20.78 -20.45 -15.33
C LYS A 38 -19.68 -19.55 -14.83
N TYR A 39 -18.67 -19.27 -15.62
CA TYR A 39 -17.67 -18.25 -15.25
C TYR A 39 -18.31 -16.86 -15.08
N GLY A 40 -19.18 -16.45 -15.98
CA GLY A 40 -19.92 -15.19 -15.87
C GLY A 40 -20.73 -15.08 -14.57
N GLU A 41 -21.39 -16.17 -14.16
CA GLU A 41 -22.12 -16.21 -12.89
C GLU A 41 -21.19 -16.12 -11.67
N ILE A 42 -19.99 -16.71 -11.71
CA ILE A 42 -18.97 -16.61 -10.67
C ILE A 42 -18.44 -15.17 -10.58
N PHE A 43 -18.06 -14.56 -11.70
CA PHE A 43 -17.55 -13.17 -11.75
C PHE A 43 -18.56 -12.16 -11.18
N LYS A 44 -19.84 -12.33 -11.52
CA LYS A 44 -20.90 -11.51 -10.95
C LYS A 44 -20.92 -11.59 -9.42
N ARG A 45 -20.75 -12.80 -8.86
CA ARG A 45 -20.73 -13.00 -7.41
C ARG A 45 -19.48 -12.44 -6.75
N ASN A 46 -18.31 -12.61 -7.36
CA ASN A 46 -17.09 -11.95 -6.88
C ASN A 46 -17.30 -10.43 -6.76
N THR A 47 -17.91 -9.82 -7.78
CA THR A 47 -18.20 -8.38 -7.78
C THR A 47 -19.21 -8.01 -6.69
N MET A 48 -20.26 -8.80 -6.49
CA MET A 48 -21.26 -8.54 -5.46
C MET A 48 -20.74 -8.78 -4.03
N ALA A 49 -19.80 -9.70 -3.86
CA ALA A 49 -19.14 -9.99 -2.59
C ALA A 49 -18.04 -8.97 -2.24
N SER A 50 -17.55 -8.22 -3.23
CA SER A 50 -16.48 -7.23 -3.04
C SER A 50 -16.87 -6.17 -2.03
N GLY A 51 -16.05 -6.01 -0.98
CA GLY A 51 -16.32 -5.11 0.14
C GLY A 51 -17.47 -5.57 1.07
N VAL A 52 -18.00 -6.78 0.89
CA VAL A 52 -19.01 -7.40 1.76
C VAL A 52 -18.40 -8.49 2.62
N ILE A 53 -17.70 -9.42 2.02
CA ILE A 53 -16.93 -10.48 2.67
C ILE A 53 -15.51 -10.52 2.09
N PRO A 54 -14.48 -10.81 2.90
CA PRO A 54 -13.13 -11.06 2.38
C PRO A 54 -13.10 -12.23 1.40
N GLN A 55 -12.42 -12.05 0.27
CA GLN A 55 -12.26 -13.05 -0.76
C GLN A 55 -10.77 -13.35 -0.99
N ILE A 56 -10.36 -14.59 -0.79
CA ILE A 56 -8.97 -15.04 -0.94
C ILE A 56 -8.90 -16.12 -2.00
N SER A 57 -8.02 -15.97 -2.97
CA SER A 57 -7.71 -16.98 -3.98
C SER A 57 -6.33 -17.57 -3.76
N ILE A 58 -6.24 -18.89 -3.69
CA ILE A 58 -4.97 -19.62 -3.57
C ILE A 58 -4.80 -20.44 -4.85
N ILE A 59 -3.77 -20.12 -5.64
CA ILE A 59 -3.48 -20.79 -6.88
C ILE A 59 -2.44 -21.88 -6.60
N MET A 60 -2.85 -23.13 -6.72
CA MET A 60 -2.00 -24.31 -6.43
C MET A 60 -1.64 -25.12 -7.67
N GLY A 61 -2.18 -24.76 -8.82
CA GLY A 61 -1.91 -25.37 -10.12
C GLY A 61 -2.10 -24.37 -11.24
N PRO A 62 -2.26 -24.80 -12.49
CA PRO A 62 -2.56 -23.92 -13.59
C PRO A 62 -3.93 -23.24 -13.41
N ALA A 63 -4.03 -21.97 -13.78
CA ALA A 63 -5.26 -21.23 -13.94
C ALA A 63 -5.20 -20.48 -15.28
N ALA A 64 -6.02 -20.89 -16.24
CA ALA A 64 -5.97 -20.37 -17.60
C ALA A 64 -7.33 -19.84 -18.08
N GLY A 65 -7.32 -18.87 -18.96
CA GLY A 65 -8.50 -18.29 -19.59
C GLY A 65 -9.47 -17.70 -18.57
N GLY A 66 -10.72 -18.14 -18.56
CA GLY A 66 -11.73 -17.66 -17.60
C GLY A 66 -11.38 -17.89 -16.14
N ALA A 67 -10.54 -18.87 -15.82
CA ALA A 67 -10.15 -19.17 -14.44
C ALA A 67 -9.27 -18.09 -13.78
N VAL A 68 -8.66 -17.17 -14.53
CA VAL A 68 -7.81 -16.12 -13.98
C VAL A 68 -8.57 -14.87 -13.57
N TYR A 69 -9.76 -14.63 -14.14
CA TYR A 69 -10.51 -13.40 -13.85
C TYR A 69 -11.18 -13.43 -12.46
N SER A 70 -11.65 -14.60 -12.01
CA SER A 70 -12.19 -14.74 -10.66
C SER A 70 -11.15 -14.37 -9.59
N PRO A 71 -9.93 -14.94 -9.58
CA PRO A 71 -8.86 -14.49 -8.67
C PRO A 71 -8.56 -12.99 -8.76
N ALA A 72 -8.49 -12.44 -9.96
CA ALA A 72 -8.22 -11.01 -10.15
C ALA A 72 -9.31 -10.09 -9.54
N LEU A 73 -10.51 -10.60 -9.36
CA LEU A 73 -11.65 -9.91 -8.72
C LEU A 73 -11.67 -10.11 -7.20
N THR A 74 -10.89 -11.04 -6.64
CA THR A 74 -10.80 -11.26 -5.19
C THR A 74 -9.85 -10.27 -4.53
N ASP A 75 -9.87 -10.20 -3.21
CA ASP A 75 -9.07 -9.22 -2.47
C ASP A 75 -7.59 -9.61 -2.42
N PHE A 76 -7.31 -10.91 -2.24
CA PHE A 76 -5.93 -11.42 -2.15
C PHE A 76 -5.75 -12.65 -3.02
N VAL A 77 -4.61 -12.71 -3.70
CA VAL A 77 -4.17 -13.84 -4.52
C VAL A 77 -2.84 -14.35 -3.99
N ILE A 78 -2.83 -15.63 -3.61
CA ILE A 78 -1.64 -16.35 -3.14
C ILE A 78 -1.26 -17.33 -4.23
N MET A 79 0.00 -17.38 -4.63
CA MET A 79 0.50 -18.30 -5.66
C MET A 79 1.64 -19.16 -5.14
N VAL A 80 1.54 -20.47 -5.37
CA VAL A 80 2.59 -21.43 -5.00
C VAL A 80 3.71 -21.43 -6.05
N ASP A 81 4.95 -21.27 -5.62
CA ASP A 81 6.12 -21.23 -6.51
C ASP A 81 6.23 -22.51 -7.35
N LYS A 82 6.58 -22.38 -8.63
CA LYS A 82 6.83 -23.45 -9.60
C LYS A 82 5.67 -24.36 -9.95
N THR A 83 4.57 -24.35 -9.20
CA THR A 83 3.40 -25.20 -9.48
C THR A 83 2.23 -24.40 -10.01
N SER A 84 2.08 -23.14 -9.62
CA SER A 84 0.98 -22.30 -10.04
C SER A 84 1.33 -21.40 -11.23
N ASN A 85 0.42 -21.34 -12.19
CA ASN A 85 0.51 -20.44 -13.34
C ASN A 85 -0.82 -19.75 -13.58
N MET A 86 -0.80 -18.48 -13.92
CA MET A 86 -1.96 -17.69 -14.33
C MET A 86 -1.68 -17.01 -15.68
N PHE A 87 -2.55 -17.22 -16.68
CA PHE A 87 -2.48 -16.50 -17.94
C PHE A 87 -3.84 -16.54 -18.66
N VAL A 88 -4.14 -15.47 -19.40
CA VAL A 88 -5.38 -15.42 -20.21
C VAL A 88 -5.30 -16.44 -21.36
N THR A 89 -4.15 -16.48 -22.03
CA THR A 89 -3.84 -17.44 -23.09
C THR A 89 -2.47 -18.06 -22.86
N GLY A 90 -2.36 -19.37 -23.01
CA GLY A 90 -1.13 -20.09 -22.77
C GLY A 90 -0.05 -19.87 -23.85
N PRO A 91 1.20 -20.32 -23.60
CA PRO A 91 2.35 -20.12 -24.48
C PRO A 91 2.13 -20.58 -25.92
N ASP A 92 1.47 -21.72 -26.13
CA ASP A 92 1.21 -22.24 -27.49
C ASP A 92 0.33 -21.32 -28.33
N VAL A 93 -0.66 -20.70 -27.72
CA VAL A 93 -1.56 -19.74 -28.40
C VAL A 93 -0.79 -18.45 -28.71
N ILE A 94 0.01 -17.96 -27.79
CA ILE A 94 0.87 -16.77 -28.00
C ILE A 94 1.82 -17.04 -29.17
N LYS A 95 2.50 -18.18 -29.17
CA LYS A 95 3.42 -18.56 -30.27
C LYS A 95 2.71 -18.64 -31.62
N ALA A 96 1.50 -19.18 -31.64
CA ALA A 96 0.72 -19.30 -32.89
C ALA A 96 0.23 -17.95 -33.43
N VAL A 97 -0.06 -16.98 -32.54
CA VAL A 97 -0.68 -15.69 -32.95
C VAL A 97 0.37 -14.59 -33.13
N THR A 98 1.34 -14.46 -32.21
CA THR A 98 2.32 -13.37 -32.19
C THR A 98 3.70 -13.81 -32.67
N GLY A 99 3.97 -15.12 -32.67
CA GLY A 99 5.29 -15.68 -32.96
C GLY A 99 6.27 -15.65 -31.78
N GLU A 100 5.84 -15.14 -30.64
CA GLU A 100 6.67 -15.09 -29.42
C GLU A 100 6.83 -16.50 -28.83
N ASP A 101 8.05 -16.84 -28.42
CA ASP A 101 8.37 -18.13 -27.77
C ASP A 101 8.66 -17.85 -26.29
N VAL A 102 7.72 -18.21 -25.40
CA VAL A 102 7.79 -17.93 -23.97
C VAL A 102 7.38 -19.16 -23.19
N GLY A 103 8.08 -19.42 -22.06
CA GLY A 103 7.76 -20.54 -21.16
C GLY A 103 6.58 -20.22 -20.23
N MET A 104 5.95 -21.27 -19.66
CA MET A 104 4.81 -21.10 -18.73
C MET A 104 5.19 -20.27 -17.49
N GLU A 105 6.35 -20.54 -16.90
CA GLU A 105 6.83 -19.83 -15.71
C GLU A 105 7.17 -18.35 -16.03
N GLU A 106 7.78 -18.11 -17.17
CA GLU A 106 8.11 -16.76 -17.62
C GLU A 106 6.86 -15.94 -17.93
N LEU A 107 5.88 -16.55 -18.59
CA LEU A 107 4.63 -15.88 -18.97
C LEU A 107 3.75 -15.56 -17.77
N GLY A 108 3.53 -16.56 -16.89
CA GLY A 108 2.52 -16.45 -15.85
C GLY A 108 2.80 -17.26 -14.60
N GLY A 109 4.05 -17.56 -14.30
CA GLY A 109 4.45 -18.21 -13.05
C GLY A 109 4.25 -17.33 -11.83
N ALA A 110 4.30 -17.94 -10.65
CA ALA A 110 4.07 -17.25 -9.39
C ALA A 110 5.01 -16.06 -9.19
N ARG A 111 6.28 -16.16 -9.58
CA ARG A 111 7.26 -15.08 -9.50
C ARG A 111 6.92 -13.92 -10.41
N THR A 112 6.53 -14.19 -11.66
CA THR A 112 6.13 -13.15 -12.62
C THR A 112 4.96 -12.33 -12.11
N HIS A 113 3.96 -12.98 -11.51
CA HIS A 113 2.79 -12.29 -10.97
C HIS A 113 3.03 -11.58 -9.64
N ASN A 114 4.00 -12.03 -8.84
CA ASN A 114 4.42 -11.36 -7.62
C ASN A 114 5.39 -10.19 -7.86
N GLN A 115 6.18 -10.20 -8.95
CA GLN A 115 7.23 -9.20 -9.18
C GLN A 115 6.89 -8.20 -10.27
N THR A 116 6.20 -8.65 -11.34
CA THR A 116 6.03 -7.86 -12.56
C THR A 116 4.60 -7.37 -12.75
N SER A 117 3.61 -8.27 -12.71
CA SER A 117 2.23 -7.87 -12.98
C SER A 117 1.48 -7.36 -11.74
N GLY A 118 1.94 -7.72 -10.53
CA GLY A 118 1.28 -7.33 -9.28
C GLY A 118 -0.09 -7.97 -9.04
N VAL A 119 -0.45 -8.99 -9.81
CA VAL A 119 -1.72 -9.73 -9.62
C VAL A 119 -1.68 -10.55 -8.33
N ALA A 120 -0.52 -11.14 -8.01
CA ALA A 120 -0.34 -11.94 -6.81
C ALA A 120 0.14 -11.08 -5.62
N HIS A 121 -0.30 -11.48 -4.43
CA HIS A 121 -0.03 -10.78 -3.18
C HIS A 121 0.97 -11.51 -2.28
N TYR A 122 1.12 -12.82 -2.48
CA TYR A 122 2.09 -13.63 -1.76
C TYR A 122 2.64 -14.76 -2.64
N LEU A 123 3.95 -14.93 -2.59
CA LEU A 123 4.69 -16.04 -3.23
C LEU A 123 4.93 -17.10 -2.18
N ALA A 124 4.11 -18.15 -2.19
CA ALA A 124 4.24 -19.25 -1.26
C ALA A 124 5.29 -20.27 -1.73
N GLU A 125 6.06 -20.82 -0.81
CA GLU A 125 7.08 -21.83 -1.12
C GLU A 125 6.44 -23.17 -1.52
N ASP A 126 5.32 -23.52 -0.85
CA ASP A 126 4.53 -24.73 -1.10
C ASP A 126 3.05 -24.51 -0.72
N GLU A 127 2.23 -25.55 -0.84
CA GLU A 127 0.81 -25.49 -0.52
C GLU A 127 0.53 -25.28 0.98
N VAL A 128 1.43 -25.75 1.86
CA VAL A 128 1.29 -25.59 3.31
C VAL A 128 1.53 -24.14 3.67
N ASP A 129 2.60 -23.55 3.18
CA ASP A 129 2.92 -22.13 3.35
C ASP A 129 1.81 -21.23 2.81
N ALA A 130 1.22 -21.56 1.66
CA ALA A 130 0.09 -20.83 1.10
C ALA A 130 -1.15 -20.84 2.03
N ILE A 131 -1.44 -21.97 2.65
CA ILE A 131 -2.56 -22.12 3.61
C ILE A 131 -2.25 -21.37 4.91
N ASP A 132 -1.03 -21.47 5.40
CA ASP A 132 -0.61 -20.82 6.65
C ASP A 132 -0.59 -19.28 6.49
N TYR A 133 -0.14 -18.77 5.34
CA TYR A 133 -0.28 -17.35 5.03
C TYR A 133 -1.76 -16.91 4.97
N ALA A 134 -2.63 -17.69 4.33
CA ALA A 134 -4.05 -17.38 4.29
C ALA A 134 -4.69 -17.35 5.68
N ARG A 135 -4.30 -18.26 6.59
CA ARG A 135 -4.74 -18.27 7.99
C ARG A 135 -4.21 -17.05 8.76
N ALA A 136 -2.92 -16.71 8.58
CA ALA A 136 -2.33 -15.52 9.16
C ALA A 136 -3.08 -14.26 8.70
N LEU A 137 -3.33 -14.13 7.40
CA LEU A 137 -4.10 -13.03 6.81
C LEU A 137 -5.49 -12.92 7.43
N LEU A 138 -6.25 -14.02 7.50
CA LEU A 138 -7.58 -14.05 8.09
C LEU A 138 -7.60 -13.61 9.56
N SER A 139 -6.51 -13.83 10.30
CA SER A 139 -6.44 -13.41 11.72
C SER A 139 -6.44 -11.88 11.90
N TYR A 140 -6.16 -11.12 10.85
CA TYR A 140 -6.21 -9.65 10.83
C TYR A 140 -7.53 -9.10 10.27
N LEU A 141 -8.35 -9.92 9.61
CA LEU A 141 -9.53 -9.49 8.90
C LEU A 141 -10.80 -9.73 9.73
N PRO A 142 -11.86 -8.91 9.57
CA PRO A 142 -13.18 -9.24 10.09
C PRO A 142 -13.82 -10.34 9.23
N GLU A 143 -14.85 -10.98 9.77
CA GLU A 143 -15.63 -11.96 8.99
C GLU A 143 -16.34 -11.32 7.79
N ASN A 144 -16.81 -10.09 7.94
CA ASN A 144 -17.50 -9.30 6.91
C ASN A 144 -17.43 -7.80 7.24
N ASN A 145 -17.95 -6.98 6.35
CA ASN A 145 -17.93 -5.52 6.49
C ASN A 145 -18.77 -4.94 7.65
N LEU A 146 -19.59 -5.74 8.28
CA LEU A 146 -20.41 -5.35 9.46
C LEU A 146 -19.80 -5.84 10.77
N SER A 147 -18.82 -6.70 10.72
CA SER A 147 -18.14 -7.27 11.88
C SER A 147 -16.89 -6.46 12.24
N GLU A 148 -16.51 -6.47 13.51
CA GLU A 148 -15.22 -5.97 13.95
C GLU A 148 -14.16 -7.07 13.84
N THR A 149 -12.89 -6.67 13.71
CA THR A 149 -11.76 -7.59 13.80
C THR A 149 -11.63 -8.15 15.22
N VAL A 150 -11.05 -9.34 15.35
CA VAL A 150 -10.75 -9.93 16.66
C VAL A 150 -9.82 -8.99 17.44
N VAL A 151 -10.20 -8.75 18.70
CA VAL A 151 -9.39 -7.92 19.62
C VAL A 151 -8.62 -8.83 20.55
N TYR A 152 -7.31 -8.66 20.55
CA TYR A 152 -6.39 -9.33 21.46
C TYR A 152 -6.14 -8.47 22.71
N ALA A 153 -5.62 -9.06 23.77
CA ALA A 153 -5.20 -8.28 24.93
C ALA A 153 -4.11 -7.30 24.51
N ALA A 154 -4.26 -6.04 24.91
CA ALA A 154 -3.21 -5.05 24.67
C ALA A 154 -1.97 -5.42 25.51
N GLU A 155 -0.80 -5.36 24.89
CA GLU A 155 0.46 -5.62 25.57
C GLU A 155 1.00 -4.35 26.23
N GLY A 156 1.25 -4.41 27.53
CA GLY A 156 2.01 -3.43 28.28
C GLY A 156 1.30 -2.12 28.63
N GLU A 157 2.02 -1.29 29.36
CA GLU A 157 1.59 0.05 29.77
C GLU A 157 1.94 1.08 28.67
N LEU A 158 1.27 2.24 28.70
CA LEU A 158 1.53 3.36 27.79
C LEU A 158 2.76 4.15 28.25
N GLU A 159 3.88 3.46 28.45
CA GLU A 159 5.18 4.05 28.79
C GLU A 159 6.19 3.82 27.66
N ILE A 160 7.12 4.75 27.52
CA ILE A 160 8.22 4.63 26.55
C ILE A 160 9.19 3.57 27.07
N THR A 161 9.38 2.53 26.30
CA THR A 161 10.28 1.41 26.60
C THR A 161 11.68 1.64 26.04
N ASP A 162 12.65 0.79 26.45
CA ASP A 162 13.99 0.81 25.85
C ASP A 162 13.95 0.47 24.34
N GLU A 163 12.99 -0.31 23.92
CA GLU A 163 12.77 -0.62 22.48
C GLU A 163 12.28 0.63 21.74
N ASP A 164 11.33 1.37 22.31
CA ASP A 164 10.86 2.63 21.73
C ASP A 164 12.00 3.65 21.59
N GLN A 165 12.98 3.68 22.52
CA GLN A 165 14.13 4.59 22.47
C GLN A 165 15.02 4.37 21.24
N LYS A 166 15.03 3.16 20.66
CA LYS A 166 15.82 2.87 19.45
C LYS A 166 15.34 3.69 18.25
N LEU A 167 14.06 4.08 18.23
CA LEU A 167 13.51 4.94 17.18
C LEU A 167 14.23 6.29 17.09
N ASN A 168 14.79 6.80 18.19
CA ASN A 168 15.49 8.09 18.20
C ASN A 168 16.77 8.10 17.33
N THR A 169 17.30 6.93 16.99
CA THR A 169 18.53 6.78 16.19
C THR A 169 18.34 5.97 14.92
N ILE A 170 17.10 5.57 14.61
CA ILE A 170 16.81 4.69 13.47
C ILE A 170 16.98 5.39 12.11
N ILE A 171 16.71 6.72 12.07
CA ILE A 171 16.92 7.52 10.87
C ILE A 171 18.35 8.04 10.87
N PRO A 172 19.13 7.80 9.80
CA PRO A 172 20.45 8.35 9.63
C PRO A 172 20.44 9.87 9.58
N ASP A 173 21.51 10.51 10.12
CA ASP A 173 21.71 11.97 10.07
C ASP A 173 21.78 12.51 8.62
N SER A 174 22.37 11.73 7.72
CA SER A 174 22.43 12.10 6.30
C SER A 174 21.08 11.88 5.61
N PRO A 175 20.49 12.93 5.00
CA PRO A 175 19.21 12.81 4.30
C PRO A 175 19.26 11.89 3.06
N ASN A 176 20.46 11.56 2.59
CA ASN A 176 20.68 10.69 1.44
C ASN A 176 20.97 9.24 1.84
N GLN A 177 21.16 8.94 3.11
CA GLN A 177 21.36 7.58 3.57
C GLN A 177 20.01 6.90 3.76
N PRO A 178 19.76 5.77 3.05
CA PRO A 178 18.52 5.02 3.20
C PRO A 178 18.49 4.24 4.52
N TYR A 179 17.30 3.93 5.00
CA TYR A 179 17.03 3.02 6.11
C TYR A 179 15.83 2.13 5.76
N ASP A 180 15.68 1.01 6.46
CA ASP A 180 14.55 0.11 6.27
C ASP A 180 13.35 0.56 7.10
N MET A 181 12.27 0.95 6.44
CA MET A 181 11.04 1.36 7.11
C MET A 181 10.35 0.20 7.85
N ARG A 182 10.64 -1.06 7.50
CA ARG A 182 10.13 -2.22 8.25
C ARG A 182 10.56 -2.18 9.71
N SER A 183 11.81 -1.79 9.97
CA SER A 183 12.31 -1.65 11.34
C SER A 183 11.55 -0.60 12.15
N VAL A 184 11.10 0.49 11.50
CA VAL A 184 10.21 1.48 12.14
C VAL A 184 8.84 0.87 12.43
N ILE A 185 8.24 0.17 11.46
CA ILE A 185 6.95 -0.50 11.62
C ILE A 185 7.00 -1.48 12.80
N GLU A 186 7.98 -2.39 12.79
CA GLU A 186 8.16 -3.42 13.82
C GLU A 186 8.35 -2.83 15.22
N SER A 187 8.98 -1.67 15.35
CA SER A 187 9.16 -0.99 16.64
C SER A 187 7.88 -0.35 17.20
N ILE A 188 6.84 -0.15 16.38
CA ILE A 188 5.62 0.56 16.81
C ILE A 188 4.37 -0.34 16.87
N VAL A 189 4.47 -1.58 16.40
CA VAL A 189 3.36 -2.55 16.37
C VAL A 189 3.50 -3.60 17.48
N ASP A 190 2.40 -4.21 17.86
CA ASP A 190 2.35 -5.25 18.89
C ASP A 190 3.16 -6.48 18.45
N GLY A 191 3.97 -7.02 19.36
CA GLY A 191 4.76 -8.23 19.11
C GLY A 191 5.81 -8.11 18.00
N HIS A 192 6.08 -6.91 17.48
CA HIS A 192 6.96 -6.68 16.32
C HIS A 192 6.50 -7.43 15.06
N GLU A 193 5.21 -7.77 14.97
CA GLU A 193 4.64 -8.56 13.89
C GLU A 193 4.04 -7.66 12.80
N PHE A 194 4.59 -7.74 11.59
CA PHE A 194 4.08 -7.10 10.39
C PHE A 194 3.84 -8.13 9.28
N LEU A 195 2.58 -8.39 8.96
CA LEU A 195 2.22 -9.24 7.82
C LEU A 195 2.23 -8.42 6.54
N GLU A 196 3.38 -8.38 5.88
CA GLU A 196 3.54 -7.64 4.63
C GLU A 196 2.75 -8.29 3.48
N VAL A 197 2.05 -7.48 2.69
CA VAL A 197 1.31 -7.88 1.50
C VAL A 197 2.04 -7.36 0.27
N GLN A 198 2.16 -8.17 -0.77
CA GLN A 198 2.89 -7.86 -2.01
C GLN A 198 4.35 -7.39 -1.80
N PRO A 199 5.16 -8.09 -1.02
CA PRO A 199 6.52 -7.64 -0.71
C PRO A 199 7.42 -7.53 -1.95
N LEU A 200 7.13 -8.29 -3.00
CA LEU A 200 7.94 -8.34 -4.22
C LEU A 200 7.49 -7.38 -5.32
N PHE A 201 6.25 -6.87 -5.24
CA PHE A 201 5.72 -5.89 -6.20
C PHE A 201 5.80 -4.48 -5.63
N ALA A 202 6.30 -3.54 -6.44
CA ALA A 202 6.49 -2.13 -6.03
C ALA A 202 7.10 -2.02 -4.61
N PRO A 203 8.33 -2.52 -4.39
CA PRO A 203 8.92 -2.61 -3.05
C PRO A 203 9.29 -1.25 -2.45
N ASN A 204 9.15 -0.17 -3.21
CA ASN A 204 9.30 1.22 -2.78
C ASN A 204 8.12 1.71 -1.91
N ILE A 205 7.04 0.92 -1.81
CA ILE A 205 5.96 1.12 -0.86
C ILE A 205 5.63 -0.19 -0.15
N LEU A 206 5.51 -0.14 1.16
CA LEU A 206 5.11 -1.25 2.01
C LEU A 206 3.62 -1.15 2.29
N ILE A 207 2.91 -2.26 2.19
CA ILE A 207 1.54 -2.42 2.65
C ILE A 207 1.42 -3.72 3.42
N GLY A 208 0.57 -3.76 4.42
CA GLY A 208 0.34 -4.97 5.19
C GLY A 208 -0.49 -4.73 6.43
N PHE A 209 -0.63 -5.77 7.22
CA PHE A 209 -1.40 -5.73 8.45
C PHE A 209 -0.50 -5.90 9.67
N ALA A 210 -0.86 -5.22 10.73
CA ALA A 210 -0.25 -5.36 12.05
C ALA A 210 -1.33 -5.22 13.13
N ARG A 211 -0.93 -5.38 14.39
CA ARG A 211 -1.79 -5.02 15.52
C ARG A 211 -1.20 -3.84 16.26
N VAL A 212 -2.06 -2.96 16.71
CA VAL A 212 -1.72 -1.85 17.60
C VAL A 212 -2.79 -1.80 18.69
N ASP A 213 -2.37 -1.90 19.95
CA ASP A 213 -3.28 -1.97 21.10
C ASP A 213 -4.25 -3.15 20.98
N GLY A 214 -3.77 -4.31 20.52
CA GLY A 214 -4.51 -5.55 20.32
C GLY A 214 -5.48 -5.55 19.14
N ARG A 215 -5.50 -4.52 18.30
CA ARG A 215 -6.43 -4.35 17.18
C ARG A 215 -5.74 -4.30 15.85
N SER A 216 -6.36 -4.89 14.83
CA SER A 216 -5.84 -4.86 13.47
C SER A 216 -5.79 -3.44 12.91
N VAL A 217 -4.67 -3.12 12.25
CA VAL A 217 -4.40 -1.86 11.58
C VAL A 217 -3.76 -2.16 10.23
N GLY A 218 -4.23 -1.49 9.17
CA GLY A 218 -3.54 -1.48 7.88
C GLY A 218 -2.36 -0.51 7.93
N ILE A 219 -1.19 -0.98 7.52
CA ILE A 219 0.03 -0.17 7.45
C ILE A 219 0.31 0.17 5.99
N ILE A 220 0.61 1.44 5.71
CA ILE A 220 1.10 1.92 4.42
C ILE A 220 2.33 2.78 4.69
N ALA A 221 3.46 2.46 4.06
CA ALA A 221 4.69 3.17 4.34
C ALA A 221 5.58 3.29 3.10
N ASN A 222 6.25 4.43 2.92
CA ASN A 222 7.31 4.54 1.92
C ASN A 222 8.52 3.73 2.37
N GLN A 223 9.23 3.09 1.43
CA GLN A 223 10.45 2.33 1.73
C GLN A 223 11.69 3.06 1.18
N PRO A 224 12.42 3.81 2.02
CA PRO A 224 13.58 4.58 1.56
C PRO A 224 14.71 3.75 0.96
N GLN A 225 14.83 2.48 1.31
CA GLN A 225 15.83 1.57 0.71
C GLN A 225 15.54 1.25 -0.76
N GLN A 226 14.31 1.46 -1.21
CA GLN A 226 13.89 1.18 -2.58
C GLN A 226 13.49 2.49 -3.27
N MET A 227 14.21 2.86 -4.31
CA MET A 227 13.96 4.10 -5.07
C MET A 227 13.80 5.35 -4.18
N ALA A 228 14.51 5.39 -3.03
CA ALA A 228 14.41 6.44 -2.00
C ALA A 228 12.98 6.69 -1.47
N GLY A 229 12.08 5.71 -1.55
CA GLY A 229 10.67 5.86 -1.17
C GLY A 229 9.82 6.65 -2.16
N THR A 230 10.33 6.93 -3.36
CA THR A 230 9.62 7.67 -4.41
C THR A 230 8.37 6.91 -4.86
N LEU A 231 7.26 7.60 -5.11
CA LEU A 231 6.06 6.99 -5.67
C LEU A 231 6.20 6.86 -7.19
N ASN A 232 5.92 5.68 -7.70
CA ASN A 232 5.71 5.40 -9.12
C ASN A 232 4.27 4.89 -9.34
N ILE A 233 3.93 4.55 -10.58
CA ILE A 233 2.60 4.08 -10.94
C ILE A 233 2.21 2.86 -10.11
N GLU A 234 3.08 1.87 -10.04
CA GLU A 234 2.85 0.58 -9.38
C GLU A 234 2.64 0.76 -7.87
N ALA A 235 3.47 1.60 -7.23
CA ALA A 235 3.34 1.92 -5.81
C ALA A 235 2.00 2.63 -5.51
N GLY A 236 1.60 3.56 -6.37
CA GLY A 236 0.33 4.26 -6.24
C GLY A 236 -0.88 3.32 -6.34
N GLU A 237 -0.88 2.38 -7.30
CA GLU A 237 -1.96 1.41 -7.48
C GLU A 237 -2.00 0.37 -6.36
N LYS A 238 -0.84 -0.15 -5.94
CA LYS A 238 -0.71 -1.07 -4.81
C LYS A 238 -1.30 -0.46 -3.53
N ALA A 239 -0.88 0.74 -3.18
CA ALA A 239 -1.37 1.43 -1.99
C ALA A 239 -2.86 1.79 -2.11
N ALA A 240 -3.32 2.29 -3.26
CA ALA A 240 -4.72 2.68 -3.45
C ALA A 240 -5.68 1.50 -3.25
N ARG A 241 -5.35 0.32 -3.78
CA ARG A 241 -6.14 -0.89 -3.58
C ARG A 241 -6.20 -1.30 -2.12
N PHE A 242 -5.07 -1.20 -1.41
CA PHE A 242 -4.98 -1.56 -0.01
C PHE A 242 -5.76 -0.59 0.90
N VAL A 243 -5.68 0.72 0.65
CA VAL A 243 -6.52 1.74 1.35
C VAL A 243 -8.00 1.40 1.19
N ARG A 244 -8.45 1.11 -0.03
CA ARG A 244 -9.86 0.78 -0.30
C ARG A 244 -10.29 -0.52 0.38
N PHE A 245 -9.40 -1.51 0.45
CA PHE A 245 -9.66 -2.75 1.18
C PHE A 245 -9.85 -2.46 2.68
N CYS A 246 -8.93 -1.72 3.29
CA CYS A 246 -9.02 -1.36 4.70
C CYS A 246 -10.32 -0.58 5.00
N ASP A 247 -10.67 0.38 4.16
CA ASP A 247 -11.90 1.16 4.31
C ASP A 247 -13.16 0.30 4.18
N ALA A 248 -13.20 -0.61 3.19
CA ALA A 248 -14.34 -1.50 2.98
C ALA A 248 -14.60 -2.44 4.17
N PHE A 249 -13.55 -2.81 4.91
CA PHE A 249 -13.63 -3.71 6.05
C PHE A 249 -13.42 -3.03 7.41
N SER A 250 -13.57 -1.71 7.46
CA SER A 250 -13.49 -0.92 8.70
C SER A 250 -12.18 -1.09 9.48
N ILE A 251 -11.06 -1.33 8.78
CA ILE A 251 -9.73 -1.47 9.36
C ILE A 251 -9.06 -0.08 9.38
N PRO A 252 -8.68 0.46 10.55
CA PRO A 252 -7.94 1.72 10.63
C PRO A 252 -6.63 1.68 9.85
N ILE A 253 -6.17 2.83 9.37
CA ILE A 253 -4.95 2.93 8.57
C ILE A 253 -3.92 3.80 9.30
N LEU A 254 -2.70 3.26 9.43
CA LEU A 254 -1.51 3.99 9.84
C LEU A 254 -0.61 4.19 8.62
N THR A 255 -0.31 5.45 8.29
CA THR A 255 0.58 5.80 7.19
C THR A 255 1.90 6.35 7.73
N LEU A 256 3.04 5.79 7.29
CA LEU A 256 4.38 6.30 7.61
C LEU A 256 4.98 6.93 6.36
N VAL A 257 5.37 8.20 6.46
CA VAL A 257 5.76 9.01 5.29
C VAL A 257 7.24 9.34 5.32
N ASP A 258 7.95 8.91 4.27
CA ASP A 258 9.26 9.39 3.86
C ASP A 258 9.31 9.36 2.33
N VAL A 259 8.77 10.41 1.69
CA VAL A 259 8.56 10.46 0.24
C VAL A 259 9.17 11.72 -0.37
N PRO A 260 10.15 11.58 -1.28
CA PRO A 260 10.76 12.73 -1.95
C PRO A 260 9.94 13.28 -3.13
N GLY A 261 8.94 12.52 -3.61
CA GLY A 261 8.12 12.91 -4.76
C GLY A 261 7.59 11.73 -5.55
N TYR A 262 6.94 12.02 -6.66
CA TYR A 262 6.67 11.04 -7.72
C TYR A 262 7.93 10.83 -8.57
N LEU A 263 8.10 9.61 -9.08
CA LEU A 263 9.20 9.26 -9.97
C LEU A 263 9.07 10.06 -11.29
N PRO A 264 10.03 10.92 -11.63
CA PRO A 264 10.00 11.64 -12.90
C PRO A 264 10.46 10.73 -14.05
N GLY A 265 9.99 11.03 -15.24
CA GLY A 265 10.46 10.38 -16.46
C GLY A 265 9.36 10.18 -17.50
N THR A 266 9.76 10.14 -18.77
CA THR A 266 8.84 9.96 -19.90
C THR A 266 8.06 8.64 -19.80
N ASP A 267 8.71 7.58 -19.33
CA ASP A 267 8.05 6.27 -19.17
C ASP A 267 6.88 6.34 -18.16
N GLN A 268 7.05 7.04 -17.04
CA GLN A 268 5.98 7.25 -16.06
C GLN A 268 4.87 8.14 -16.64
N GLU A 269 5.23 9.24 -17.31
CA GLU A 269 4.25 10.15 -17.91
C GLU A 269 3.42 9.44 -19.00
N TRP A 270 4.07 8.74 -19.90
CA TRP A 270 3.41 8.04 -21.01
C TRP A 270 2.63 6.80 -20.55
N ALA A 271 3.09 6.11 -19.52
CA ALA A 271 2.34 5.04 -18.89
C ALA A 271 1.15 5.54 -18.04
N GLY A 272 0.98 6.86 -17.91
CA GLY A 272 -0.18 7.50 -17.30
C GLY A 272 -0.10 7.68 -15.79
N VAL A 273 1.05 8.11 -15.27
CA VAL A 273 1.22 8.38 -13.83
C VAL A 273 0.15 9.33 -13.27
N ILE A 274 -0.30 10.31 -14.07
CA ILE A 274 -1.36 11.25 -13.65
C ILE A 274 -2.66 10.50 -13.36
N ARG A 275 -3.15 9.69 -14.29
CA ARG A 275 -4.41 8.94 -14.15
C ARG A 275 -4.28 7.82 -13.10
N ARG A 276 -3.19 7.06 -13.17
CA ARG A 276 -2.98 5.90 -12.28
C ARG A 276 -2.59 6.34 -10.87
N GLY A 277 -1.78 7.38 -10.73
CA GLY A 277 -1.43 7.98 -9.43
C GLY A 277 -2.61 8.64 -8.72
N ALA A 278 -3.58 9.18 -9.48
CA ALA A 278 -4.81 9.73 -8.93
C ALA A 278 -5.67 8.70 -8.16
N LYS A 279 -5.46 7.40 -8.38
CA LYS A 279 -6.14 6.34 -7.62
C LYS A 279 -5.85 6.41 -6.13
N LEU A 280 -4.59 6.68 -5.76
CA LEU A 280 -4.20 6.78 -4.35
C LEU A 280 -4.82 7.99 -3.68
N LEU A 281 -4.79 9.15 -4.36
CA LEU A 281 -5.49 10.36 -3.91
C LEU A 281 -6.98 10.09 -3.67
N TYR A 282 -7.63 9.45 -4.66
CA TYR A 282 -9.04 9.11 -4.56
C TYR A 282 -9.32 8.17 -3.38
N ALA A 283 -8.49 7.14 -3.19
CA ALA A 283 -8.67 6.15 -2.15
C ALA A 283 -8.63 6.78 -0.74
N TYR A 284 -7.63 7.61 -0.45
CA TYR A 284 -7.55 8.30 0.84
C TYR A 284 -8.68 9.33 1.04
N ALA A 285 -9.02 10.10 -0.01
CA ALA A 285 -10.08 11.11 0.09
C ALA A 285 -11.47 10.49 0.30
N GLU A 286 -11.68 9.25 -0.15
CA GLU A 286 -12.94 8.52 0.02
C GLU A 286 -12.99 7.74 1.34
N ALA A 287 -11.85 7.42 1.94
CA ALA A 287 -11.77 6.59 3.14
C ALA A 287 -12.48 7.23 4.35
N THR A 288 -13.25 6.41 5.06
CA THR A 288 -14.05 6.81 6.22
C THR A 288 -13.53 6.24 7.55
N VAL A 289 -12.61 5.28 7.48
CA VAL A 289 -11.96 4.68 8.66
C VAL A 289 -11.03 5.68 9.36
N PRO A 290 -10.63 5.42 10.62
CA PRO A 290 -9.57 6.20 11.26
C PRO A 290 -8.29 6.22 10.42
N LEU A 291 -7.78 7.42 10.15
CA LEU A 291 -6.56 7.67 9.39
C LEU A 291 -5.55 8.39 10.27
N VAL A 292 -4.44 7.74 10.56
CA VAL A 292 -3.33 8.32 11.33
C VAL A 292 -2.08 8.35 10.44
N THR A 293 -1.43 9.49 10.37
CA THR A 293 -0.21 9.66 9.56
C THR A 293 0.94 10.14 10.43
N VAL A 294 2.11 9.53 10.27
CA VAL A 294 3.35 9.95 10.91
C VAL A 294 4.39 10.24 9.83
N ILE A 295 4.86 11.48 9.77
CA ILE A 295 5.91 11.90 8.85
C ILE A 295 7.25 11.71 9.56
N THR A 296 8.06 10.78 9.06
CA THR A 296 9.32 10.42 9.68
C THR A 296 10.50 11.27 9.18
N ARG A 297 10.49 11.60 7.86
CA ARG A 297 11.57 12.41 7.26
C ARG A 297 11.01 13.26 6.12
N LYS A 298 11.10 12.85 4.87
CA LYS A 298 10.72 13.66 3.68
C LYS A 298 9.21 13.58 3.44
N ALA A 299 8.62 14.72 3.13
CA ALA A 299 7.22 14.84 2.72
C ALA A 299 7.11 15.95 1.66
N TYR A 300 7.37 15.63 0.38
CA TYR A 300 7.48 16.64 -0.65
C TYR A 300 6.38 16.56 -1.71
N GLY A 301 5.85 17.73 -2.04
CA GLY A 301 4.97 17.97 -3.17
C GLY A 301 3.67 17.18 -3.15
N GLY A 302 3.17 16.84 -4.34
CA GLY A 302 1.95 16.05 -4.48
C GLY A 302 2.02 14.65 -3.90
N ALA A 303 3.22 14.06 -3.83
CA ALA A 303 3.43 12.74 -3.24
C ALA A 303 3.16 12.74 -1.72
N TYR A 304 3.55 13.81 -1.01
CA TYR A 304 3.15 14.00 0.38
C TYR A 304 1.63 14.05 0.53
N ILE A 305 0.98 14.85 -0.32
CA ILE A 305 -0.49 15.01 -0.24
C ILE A 305 -1.20 13.66 -0.36
N VAL A 306 -0.82 12.82 -1.33
CA VAL A 306 -1.50 11.53 -1.57
C VAL A 306 -1.15 10.44 -0.55
N MET A 307 -0.15 10.65 0.30
CA MET A 307 0.22 9.73 1.38
C MET A 307 -0.54 10.01 2.68
N GLY A 308 -1.84 10.20 2.60
CA GLY A 308 -2.69 10.38 3.79
C GLY A 308 -2.39 11.69 4.54
N SER A 309 -2.28 12.81 3.82
CA SER A 309 -2.10 14.12 4.45
C SER A 309 -3.37 14.61 5.16
N LYS A 310 -3.20 15.57 6.07
CA LYS A 310 -4.31 16.21 6.79
C LYS A 310 -5.30 16.85 5.82
N GLN A 311 -4.80 17.50 4.77
CA GLN A 311 -5.61 18.17 3.75
C GLN A 311 -6.46 17.19 2.94
N LEU A 312 -6.02 15.94 2.84
CA LEU A 312 -6.76 14.88 2.14
C LEU A 312 -7.74 14.12 3.06
N GLY A 313 -7.83 14.51 4.33
CA GLY A 313 -8.81 13.98 5.27
C GLY A 313 -8.27 13.05 6.35
N ALA A 314 -6.94 12.93 6.51
CA ALA A 314 -6.40 12.19 7.64
C ALA A 314 -6.77 12.87 8.97
N ASP A 315 -7.15 12.06 9.95
CA ASP A 315 -7.70 12.53 11.21
C ASP A 315 -6.61 13.10 12.14
N ILE A 316 -5.46 12.43 12.20
CA ILE A 316 -4.33 12.84 13.03
C ILE A 316 -3.05 12.72 12.23
N ASN A 317 -2.34 13.83 12.12
CA ASN A 317 -1.06 13.96 11.43
C ASN A 317 0.03 14.36 12.41
N LEU A 318 1.00 13.48 12.60
CA LEU A 318 2.15 13.67 13.45
C LEU A 318 3.42 13.76 12.60
N ALA A 319 4.43 14.44 13.12
CA ALA A 319 5.73 14.48 12.47
C ALA A 319 6.85 14.31 13.49
N TRP A 320 7.96 13.73 13.07
CA TRP A 320 9.20 13.75 13.84
C TRP A 320 9.91 15.09 13.64
N PRO A 321 10.78 15.51 14.57
CA PRO A 321 11.55 16.76 14.42
C PRO A 321 12.46 16.77 13.18
N THR A 322 12.81 15.59 12.67
CA THR A 322 13.61 15.37 11.45
C THR A 322 12.80 15.50 10.16
N ALA A 323 11.49 15.71 10.25
CA ALA A 323 10.63 15.82 9.08
C ALA A 323 10.92 17.08 8.27
N GLU A 324 10.82 16.96 6.96
CA GLU A 324 10.90 18.07 6.01
C GLU A 324 9.63 18.08 5.16
N ILE A 325 8.82 19.14 5.29
CA ILE A 325 7.51 19.25 4.65
C ILE A 325 7.51 20.46 3.74
N ALA A 326 7.51 20.26 2.42
CA ALA A 326 7.60 21.33 1.45
C ALA A 326 7.06 20.95 0.07
N VAL A 327 6.95 21.93 -0.83
CA VAL A 327 6.61 21.68 -2.25
C VAL A 327 7.70 20.84 -2.93
N MET A 328 8.96 21.06 -2.57
CA MET A 328 10.12 20.28 -3.05
C MET A 328 11.27 20.37 -2.07
N GLY A 329 12.19 19.42 -2.13
CA GLY A 329 13.40 19.44 -1.28
C GLY A 329 14.33 20.60 -1.60
N GLY A 330 15.16 20.98 -0.62
CA GLY A 330 16.02 22.17 -0.68
C GLY A 330 16.91 22.23 -1.93
N GLN A 331 17.54 21.12 -2.32
CA GLN A 331 18.42 21.08 -3.52
C GLN A 331 17.66 21.39 -4.83
N GLY A 332 16.40 21.00 -4.94
CA GLY A 332 15.55 21.36 -6.08
C GLY A 332 15.11 22.82 -6.02
N ALA A 333 14.67 23.25 -4.84
CA ALA A 333 14.13 24.59 -4.62
C ALA A 333 15.15 25.71 -4.91
N ILE A 334 16.41 25.55 -4.51
CA ILE A 334 17.43 26.56 -4.72
C ILE A 334 17.73 26.83 -6.20
N ASN A 335 17.60 25.83 -7.08
CA ASN A 335 17.80 26.00 -8.51
C ASN A 335 16.73 26.91 -9.14
N ILE A 336 15.58 27.04 -8.50
CA ILE A 336 14.49 27.89 -8.98
C ILE A 336 14.53 29.24 -8.28
N LEU A 337 14.56 29.23 -6.95
CA LEU A 337 14.42 30.44 -6.13
C LEU A 337 15.68 31.31 -6.12
N TYR A 338 16.87 30.68 -6.09
CA TYR A 338 18.16 31.35 -5.91
C TYR A 338 19.05 31.25 -7.14
N ARG A 339 18.46 31.05 -8.33
CA ARG A 339 19.19 30.90 -9.59
C ARG A 339 20.15 32.06 -9.87
N ASN A 340 19.72 33.30 -9.61
CA ASN A 340 20.52 34.49 -9.83
C ASN A 340 21.68 34.63 -8.83
N GLU A 341 21.46 34.24 -7.57
CA GLU A 341 22.50 34.26 -6.53
C GLU A 341 23.58 33.21 -6.81
N ILE A 342 23.16 32.00 -7.20
CA ILE A 342 24.09 30.94 -7.58
C ILE A 342 24.93 31.37 -8.79
N LYS A 343 24.32 32.01 -9.78
CA LYS A 343 25.03 32.51 -10.97
C LYS A 343 26.00 33.65 -10.58
N ALA A 344 25.60 34.55 -9.72
CA ALA A 344 26.49 35.64 -9.25
C ALA A 344 27.71 35.08 -8.48
N ALA A 345 27.54 34.06 -7.66
CA ALA A 345 28.64 33.38 -6.99
C ALA A 345 29.60 32.68 -7.97
N GLU A 346 29.08 32.09 -9.04
CA GLU A 346 29.89 31.48 -10.10
C GLU A 346 30.73 32.57 -10.84
N GLU A 347 30.12 33.69 -11.19
CA GLU A 347 30.78 34.83 -11.84
C GLU A 347 31.83 35.49 -10.94
N ALA A 348 31.61 35.49 -9.60
CA ALA A 348 32.53 35.99 -8.61
C ALA A 348 33.68 35.04 -8.28
N GLY A 349 33.64 33.78 -8.76
CA GLY A 349 34.66 32.77 -8.47
C GLY A 349 34.56 32.19 -7.06
N GLU A 350 33.39 32.28 -6.43
CA GLU A 350 33.14 31.69 -5.13
C GLU A 350 33.00 30.15 -5.21
N ASP A 351 33.09 29.46 -4.07
CA ASP A 351 32.76 28.03 -3.99
C ASP A 351 31.26 27.81 -4.17
N VAL A 352 30.83 27.56 -5.39
CA VAL A 352 29.44 27.34 -5.76
C VAL A 352 28.82 26.18 -5.00
N ALA A 353 29.59 25.15 -4.63
CA ALA A 353 29.08 24.03 -3.86
C ALA A 353 28.74 24.45 -2.42
N ALA A 354 29.60 25.25 -1.80
CA ALA A 354 29.37 25.82 -0.48
C ALA A 354 28.16 26.78 -0.47
N VAL A 355 28.03 27.64 -1.48
CA VAL A 355 26.88 28.55 -1.62
C VAL A 355 25.58 27.75 -1.76
N ARG A 356 25.55 26.71 -2.61
CA ARG A 356 24.40 25.83 -2.76
C ARG A 356 24.03 25.11 -1.48
N ALA A 357 25.00 24.59 -0.74
CA ALA A 357 24.77 23.90 0.52
C ALA A 357 24.15 24.85 1.56
N ARG A 358 24.69 26.09 1.67
CA ARG A 358 24.14 27.12 2.56
C ARG A 358 22.68 27.45 2.21
N LEU A 359 22.41 27.75 0.94
CA LEU A 359 21.06 28.11 0.48
C LEU A 359 20.04 26.98 0.66
N ALA A 360 20.47 25.73 0.43
CA ALA A 360 19.62 24.57 0.67
C ALA A 360 19.30 24.40 2.17
N ALA A 361 20.29 24.58 3.05
CA ALA A 361 20.08 24.52 4.49
C ALA A 361 19.15 25.65 4.98
N GLU A 362 19.34 26.88 4.48
CA GLU A 362 18.49 28.03 4.78
C GLU A 362 17.02 27.76 4.33
N TYR A 363 16.83 27.22 3.15
CA TYR A 363 15.51 26.84 2.66
C TYR A 363 14.87 25.77 3.55
N THR A 364 15.60 24.71 3.86
CA THR A 364 15.10 23.63 4.72
C THR A 364 14.67 24.18 6.08
N TYR A 365 15.48 25.01 6.69
CA TYR A 365 15.18 25.60 8.00
C TYR A 365 13.97 26.56 7.95
N ASN A 366 13.91 27.44 6.95
CA ASN A 366 12.91 28.52 6.88
C ASN A 366 11.61 28.12 6.21
N VAL A 367 11.57 27.03 5.43
CA VAL A 367 10.40 26.66 4.59
C VAL A 367 9.95 25.23 4.83
N ALA A 368 10.88 24.28 4.96
CA ALA A 368 10.54 22.87 5.05
C ALA A 368 10.45 22.33 6.50
N SER A 369 10.67 23.17 7.50
CA SER A 369 10.63 22.79 8.91
C SER A 369 9.25 22.27 9.32
N PRO A 370 9.14 21.14 10.04
CA PRO A 370 7.88 20.62 10.55
C PRO A 370 7.25 21.56 11.59
N PHE A 371 8.05 22.38 12.27
CA PHE A 371 7.57 23.38 13.24
C PHE A 371 6.74 24.46 12.53
N LEU A 372 7.16 24.88 11.34
CA LEU A 372 6.40 25.83 10.53
C LEU A 372 5.07 25.24 10.04
N ALA A 373 5.08 23.96 9.65
CA ALA A 373 3.86 23.23 9.27
C ALA A 373 2.89 23.12 10.46
N ALA A 374 3.41 22.84 11.66
CA ALA A 374 2.62 22.78 12.89
C ALA A 374 2.03 24.16 13.25
N GLU A 375 2.81 25.24 13.17
CA GLU A 375 2.36 26.62 13.41
C GLU A 375 1.19 27.00 12.49
N ARG A 376 1.19 26.51 11.26
CA ARG A 376 0.12 26.75 10.26
C ARG A 376 -1.07 25.79 10.40
N GLY A 377 -1.05 24.87 11.34
CA GLY A 377 -2.13 23.89 11.56
C GLY A 377 -2.14 22.72 10.58
N GLU A 378 -1.05 22.50 9.84
CA GLU A 378 -0.90 21.40 8.90
C GLU A 378 -0.55 20.06 9.59
N LEU A 379 -0.10 20.14 10.85
CA LEU A 379 0.17 18.99 11.73
C LEU A 379 -0.63 19.13 13.03
N ASP A 380 -0.96 18.00 13.63
CA ASP A 380 -1.60 17.93 14.94
C ASP A 380 -0.57 17.86 16.08
N GLY A 381 0.67 17.46 15.78
CA GLY A 381 1.75 17.44 16.75
C GLY A 381 3.10 17.07 16.15
N ILE A 382 4.14 17.55 16.82
CA ILE A 382 5.52 17.10 16.61
C ILE A 382 5.87 16.22 17.80
N ILE A 383 6.33 15.01 17.53
CA ILE A 383 6.60 13.98 18.54
C ILE A 383 8.04 13.49 18.43
N GLU A 384 8.67 13.22 19.55
CA GLU A 384 9.93 12.48 19.53
C GLU A 384 9.73 11.08 18.93
N PRO A 385 10.68 10.55 18.16
CA PRO A 385 10.54 9.23 17.54
C PRO A 385 10.19 8.14 18.55
N ALA A 386 10.80 8.12 19.74
CA ALA A 386 10.47 7.17 20.81
C ALA A 386 9.02 7.25 21.31
N ALA A 387 8.33 8.37 21.13
CA ALA A 387 6.94 8.53 21.51
C ALA A 387 5.92 8.03 20.46
N THR A 388 6.40 7.53 19.32
CA THR A 388 5.55 7.20 18.18
C THR A 388 4.52 6.13 18.51
N ARG A 389 4.93 4.98 19.08
CA ARG A 389 4.02 3.88 19.44
C ARG A 389 2.88 4.38 20.34
N ILE A 390 3.21 5.07 21.40
CA ILE A 390 2.24 5.59 22.37
C ILE A 390 1.31 6.63 21.72
N SER A 391 1.84 7.50 20.88
CA SER A 391 1.07 8.53 20.18
C SER A 391 0.07 7.89 19.20
N VAL A 392 0.49 6.87 18.45
CA VAL A 392 -0.38 6.11 17.54
C VAL A 392 -1.47 5.38 18.32
N ILE A 393 -1.14 4.71 19.43
CA ILE A 393 -2.14 4.07 20.31
C ILE A 393 -3.18 5.09 20.79
N LYS A 394 -2.73 6.23 21.32
CA LYS A 394 -3.62 7.30 21.80
C LYS A 394 -4.51 7.83 20.68
N ALA A 395 -3.95 8.05 19.49
CA ALA A 395 -4.69 8.49 18.31
C ALA A 395 -5.77 7.49 17.92
N LEU A 396 -5.43 6.21 17.77
CA LEU A 396 -6.38 5.17 17.42
C LEU A 396 -7.45 4.96 18.48
N ARG A 397 -7.11 5.06 19.78
CA ARG A 397 -8.09 5.04 20.87
C ARG A 397 -9.07 6.20 20.80
N ALA A 398 -8.60 7.41 20.53
CA ALA A 398 -9.45 8.59 20.40
C ALA A 398 -10.40 8.49 19.19
N LEU A 399 -9.94 7.87 18.09
CA LEU A 399 -10.70 7.70 16.87
C LEU A 399 -11.61 6.46 16.85
N ARG A 400 -11.65 5.65 17.89
CA ARG A 400 -12.41 4.41 17.97
C ARG A 400 -13.91 4.57 17.68
N THR A 401 -14.47 5.71 18.03
CA THR A 401 -15.88 6.04 17.80
C THR A 401 -16.10 6.94 16.60
N LYS A 402 -15.07 7.17 15.76
CA LYS A 402 -15.22 7.95 14.54
C LYS A 402 -16.39 7.45 13.71
N ARG A 403 -17.22 8.37 13.26
CA ARG A 403 -18.27 8.14 12.26
C ARG A 403 -18.13 9.19 11.18
N SER A 404 -17.93 8.73 9.97
CA SER A 404 -17.86 9.59 8.79
C SER A 404 -18.83 9.06 7.74
N SER A 405 -19.47 9.94 7.02
CA SER A 405 -20.40 9.57 5.95
C SER A 405 -20.05 10.36 4.69
N LEU A 406 -20.02 9.65 3.58
CA LEU A 406 -19.86 10.25 2.26
C LEU A 406 -21.20 10.75 1.72
N PRO A 407 -21.20 11.72 0.79
CA PRO A 407 -22.41 12.07 0.07
C PRO A 407 -23.07 10.85 -0.56
N PRO A 408 -24.41 10.75 -0.55
CA PRO A 408 -25.11 9.62 -1.15
C PRO A 408 -24.77 9.43 -2.64
N LYS A 409 -24.35 8.25 -3.02
CA LYS A 409 -24.00 7.89 -4.42
C LYS A 409 -24.21 6.40 -4.63
N LYS A 410 -24.43 5.97 -5.88
CA LYS A 410 -24.49 4.53 -6.21
C LYS A 410 -23.14 3.86 -5.96
N HIS A 411 -22.07 4.48 -6.42
CA HIS A 411 -20.68 4.11 -6.23
C HIS A 411 -19.79 5.32 -6.59
N GLY A 412 -18.52 5.28 -6.20
CA GLY A 412 -17.53 6.22 -6.68
C GLY A 412 -17.18 5.97 -8.16
N ASN A 413 -16.73 7.02 -8.86
CA ASN A 413 -16.14 6.89 -10.21
C ASN A 413 -14.64 7.11 -10.10
N ILE A 414 -13.96 6.11 -9.55
CA ILE A 414 -12.50 6.13 -9.42
C ILE A 414 -11.85 6.10 -10.81
N PRO A 415 -10.75 6.85 -11.05
CA PRO A 415 -10.00 6.78 -12.31
C PRO A 415 -9.37 5.37 -12.46
N LEU A 416 -9.98 4.53 -13.29
CA LEU A 416 -9.57 3.12 -13.53
C LEU A 416 -8.42 3.03 -14.53
#